data_8774f1acb81d292ea348f9fbd6f70866
#
_entry.id   8774f1acb81d292ea348f9fbd6f70866
#
_cell.length_a   1.000
_cell.length_b   1.000
_cell.length_c   1.000
_cell.angle_alpha   90.00
_cell.angle_beta   90.00
_cell.angle_gamma   90.00
#
_symmetry.space_group_name_H-M   'P 1'
#
loop_
_entity.id
_entity.type
_entity.pdbx_description
1 polymer ?
#
loop_
_entity_poly.entity_id
_entity_poly.type
_entity_poly.pdbx_seq_one_letter_code
_entity_poly.pdbx_strand_id
1 'polypeptide(L)' 'AHMSKSYFLRLFRRYMGTTPYNYLVNFRITQAKELLVLTDHSVSEIAQKVGFGDASNFSTRFAKATG' A
#
# COMPACT_ATOMS: atom_id res chain seq x y z
N ALA A 1 -20.36 3.23 20.10
CA ALA A 1 -21.14 3.47 18.89
C ALA A 1 -20.60 2.65 17.75
N HIS A 2 -21.49 2.05 17.00
CA HIS A 2 -21.11 1.23 15.87
C HIS A 2 -21.27 1.98 14.58
N MET A 3 -20.17 2.09 13.86
CA MET A 3 -20.17 2.72 12.55
C MET A 3 -20.29 1.62 11.50
N SER A 4 -21.21 1.75 10.55
CA SER A 4 -21.32 0.78 9.49
C SER A 4 -20.09 0.87 8.59
N LYS A 5 -19.77 -0.25 7.92
CA LYS A 5 -18.62 -0.28 7.01
C LYS A 5 -18.78 0.77 5.91
N SER A 6 -19.97 0.91 5.35
CA SER A 6 -20.23 1.89 4.30
C SER A 6 -20.04 3.32 4.80
N TYR A 7 -20.50 3.62 6.02
CA TYR A 7 -20.34 4.94 6.59
C TYR A 7 -18.86 5.25 6.83
N PHE A 8 -18.10 4.28 7.39
CA PHE A 8 -16.67 4.44 7.64
C PHE A 8 -15.93 4.71 6.32
N LEU A 9 -16.21 3.93 5.27
CA LEU A 9 -15.55 4.12 3.98
C LEU A 9 -15.83 5.48 3.39
N ARG A 10 -17.06 5.97 3.55
CA ARG A 10 -17.45 7.28 3.05
C ARG A 10 -16.72 8.39 3.77
N LEU A 11 -16.62 8.30 5.09
CA LEU A 11 -15.89 9.28 5.88
C LEU A 11 -14.41 9.24 5.56
N PHE A 12 -13.84 8.05 5.43
CA PHE A 12 -12.42 7.91 5.15
C PHE A 12 -12.07 8.57 3.82
N ARG A 13 -12.86 8.31 2.77
CA ARG A 13 -12.64 8.93 1.47
C ARG A 13 -12.77 10.45 1.55
N ARG A 14 -13.71 10.93 2.32
CA ARG A 14 -13.95 12.38 2.46
C ARG A 14 -12.75 13.09 3.07
N TYR A 15 -12.16 12.51 4.12
CA TYR A 15 -11.07 13.15 4.83
C TYR A 15 -9.69 12.84 4.26
N MET A 16 -9.51 11.63 3.76
CA MET A 16 -8.20 11.19 3.27
C MET A 16 -8.07 11.28 1.75
N GLY A 17 -9.18 11.46 1.04
CA GLY A 17 -9.16 11.53 -0.42
C GLY A 17 -9.01 10.19 -1.11
N THR A 18 -9.01 9.10 -0.37
CA THR A 18 -8.83 7.76 -0.92
C THR A 18 -9.49 6.74 0.00
N THR A 19 -9.62 5.49 -0.47
CA THR A 19 -10.16 4.40 0.35
C THR A 19 -9.09 3.89 1.32
N PRO A 20 -9.51 3.24 2.44
CA PRO A 20 -8.54 2.63 3.35
C PRO A 20 -7.60 1.64 2.67
N TYR A 21 -8.13 0.84 1.75
CA TYR A 21 -7.32 -0.12 1.02
C TYR A 21 -6.24 0.57 0.19
N ASN A 22 -6.63 1.58 -0.58
CA ASN A 22 -5.67 2.33 -1.39
C ASN A 22 -4.66 3.08 -0.54
N TYR A 23 -5.10 3.63 0.58
CA TYR A 23 -4.20 4.29 1.52
C TYR A 23 -3.14 3.31 2.02
N LEU A 24 -3.56 2.12 2.41
CA LEU A 24 -2.64 1.09 2.90
C LEU A 24 -1.65 0.65 1.82
N VAL A 25 -2.14 0.44 0.60
CA VAL A 25 -1.27 0.06 -0.52
C VAL A 25 -0.23 1.15 -0.78
N ASN A 26 -0.64 2.40 -0.81
CA ASN A 26 0.29 3.50 -1.04
C ASN A 26 1.32 3.62 0.08
N PHE A 27 0.91 3.39 1.32
CA PHE A 27 1.83 3.39 2.46
C PHE A 27 2.88 2.29 2.30
N ARG A 28 2.44 1.09 1.93
CA ARG A 28 3.36 -0.03 1.70
C ARG A 28 4.33 0.26 0.55
N ILE A 29 3.85 0.88 -0.53
CA ILE A 29 4.69 1.26 -1.66
C ILE A 29 5.75 2.28 -1.22
N THR A 30 5.37 3.25 -0.40
CA THR A 30 6.32 4.24 0.12
C THR A 30 7.42 3.57 0.93
N GLN A 31 7.06 2.60 1.78
CA GLN A 31 8.05 1.84 2.54
C GLN A 31 8.97 1.02 1.63
N ALA A 32 8.40 0.46 0.56
CA ALA A 32 9.19 -0.31 -0.38
C ALA A 32 10.21 0.56 -1.10
N LYS A 33 9.85 1.78 -1.45
CA LYS A 33 10.79 2.72 -2.07
C LYS A 33 12.00 2.98 -1.17
N GLU A 34 11.76 3.15 0.12
CA GLU A 34 12.85 3.34 1.08
C GLU A 34 13.75 2.11 1.14
N LEU A 35 13.17 0.93 1.18
CA LEU A 35 13.96 -0.30 1.23
C LEU A 35 14.78 -0.50 -0.05
N LEU A 36 14.24 -0.12 -1.20
CA LEU A 36 14.98 -0.21 -2.45
C LEU A 36 16.21 0.68 -2.46
N VAL A 37 16.14 1.83 -1.81
CA VAL A 37 17.25 2.78 -1.75
C VAL A 37 18.24 2.41 -0.66
N LEU A 38 17.74 1.98 0.51
CA LEU A 38 18.57 1.81 1.70
C LEU A 38 19.11 0.40 1.90
N THR A 39 18.62 -0.57 1.15
CA THR A 39 19.04 -1.97 1.33
C THR A 39 19.30 -2.64 -0.02
N ASP A 40 19.93 -3.81 0.05
CA ASP A 40 20.17 -4.66 -1.12
C ASP A 40 19.16 -5.80 -1.23
N HIS A 41 18.06 -5.73 -0.52
CA HIS A 41 17.03 -6.77 -0.59
C HIS A 41 16.46 -6.90 -2.00
N SER A 42 16.12 -8.14 -2.37
CA SER A 42 15.46 -8.39 -3.65
C SER A 42 14.03 -7.85 -3.63
N VAL A 43 13.44 -7.70 -4.82
CA VAL A 43 12.04 -7.27 -4.93
C VAL A 43 11.12 -8.22 -4.16
N SER A 44 11.37 -9.53 -4.25
CA SER A 44 10.56 -10.51 -3.51
C SER A 44 10.67 -10.32 -2.01
N GLU A 45 11.87 -10.07 -1.50
CA GLU A 45 12.08 -9.83 -0.08
C GLU A 45 11.37 -8.56 0.37
N ILE A 46 11.47 -7.50 -0.41
CA ILE A 46 10.83 -6.23 -0.10
C ILE A 46 9.32 -6.39 -0.10
N ALA A 47 8.76 -7.10 -1.09
CA ALA A 47 7.33 -7.33 -1.15
C ALA A 47 6.81 -8.02 0.11
N GLN A 48 7.54 -9.02 0.60
CA GLN A 48 7.17 -9.70 1.84
C GLN A 48 7.30 -8.80 3.05
N LYS A 49 8.36 -8.02 3.12
CA LYS A 49 8.61 -7.13 4.28
C LYS A 49 7.54 -6.06 4.40
N VAL A 50 7.05 -5.54 3.29
CA VAL A 50 6.03 -4.49 3.33
C VAL A 50 4.61 -5.05 3.30
N GLY A 51 4.45 -6.38 3.27
CA GLY A 51 3.16 -7.01 3.48
C GLY A 51 2.38 -7.40 2.24
N PHE A 52 3.01 -7.42 1.06
CA PHE A 52 2.31 -7.86 -0.15
C PHE A 52 2.25 -9.38 -0.28
N GLY A 53 3.24 -10.07 0.21
CA GLY A 53 3.27 -11.53 0.16
C GLY A 53 3.50 -12.14 -1.21
N ASP A 54 3.43 -11.36 -2.27
CA ASP A 54 3.53 -11.82 -3.67
C ASP A 54 4.24 -10.74 -4.49
N ALA A 55 5.37 -11.10 -5.08
CA ALA A 55 6.17 -10.17 -5.86
C ALA A 55 5.44 -9.65 -7.10
N SER A 56 4.63 -10.49 -7.74
CA SER A 56 3.86 -10.06 -8.92
C SER A 56 2.85 -8.99 -8.57
N ASN A 57 2.10 -9.19 -7.48
CA ASN A 57 1.13 -8.21 -7.02
C ASN A 57 1.84 -6.90 -6.63
N PHE A 58 2.94 -7.02 -5.90
CA PHE A 58 3.74 -5.87 -5.53
C PHE A 58 4.21 -5.09 -6.75
N SER A 59 4.79 -5.77 -7.74
CA SER A 59 5.32 -5.13 -8.95
C SER A 59 4.23 -4.41 -9.71
N THR A 60 3.05 -5.01 -9.83
CA THR A 60 1.92 -4.37 -10.50
C THR A 60 1.49 -3.10 -9.79
N ARG A 61 1.36 -3.15 -8.46
CA ARG A 61 0.96 -1.99 -7.68
C ARG A 61 2.03 -0.92 -7.67
N PHE A 62 3.29 -1.33 -7.58
CA PHE A 62 4.42 -0.39 -7.60
C PHE A 62 4.47 0.37 -8.91
N ALA A 63 4.30 -0.33 -10.03
CA ALA A 63 4.30 0.30 -11.35
C ALA A 63 3.17 1.32 -11.49
N LYS A 64 1.99 1.00 -10.97
CA LYS A 64 0.85 1.93 -10.99
C LYS A 64 1.10 3.16 -10.13
N ALA A 65 1.74 2.97 -8.99
CA ALA A 65 1.97 4.08 -8.05
C ALA A 65 3.09 5.00 -8.49
N THR A 66 4.07 4.49 -9.21
CA THR A 66 5.23 5.29 -9.64
C THR A 66 5.16 5.73 -11.09
N GLY A 67 4.14 5.33 -11.77
CA GLY A 67 3.96 5.68 -13.17
C GLY A 67 4.63 4.75 -14.09
#